data_73d7f4df2f529702a69b0601c637ba0a
#
_entry.id   73d7f4df2f529702a69b0601c637ba0a
#
_cell.length_a   1.000
_cell.length_b   1.000
_cell.length_c   1.000
_cell.angle_alpha   90.00
_cell.angle_beta   90.00
_cell.angle_gamma   90.00
#
_symmetry.space_group_name_H-M   'P 1'
#
loop_
_entity.id
_entity.type
_entity.pdbx_description
1 polymer ?
#
loop_
_entity_poly.entity_id
_entity_poly.type
_entity_poly.pdbx_seq_one_letter_code
_entity_poly.pdbx_strand_id
1 'polypeptide(L)'
;MRAVIQAVSSASVRVEGGEPRAIGSGIMILLGVKDTDTLDIVPKLADKCAGLRIFPDAEGKLNLSARDLGYSALVVSQFTLYGDTKKGYRPSFIKAAKPPLSVDAYELFLAEMAKHGLKDVQHGEFGAHMQVSLVNEGPCTIIIDTDEWKKKE
;
A
#
# COMPACT_ATOMS: atom_id res chain seq x y z
N MET A 1 -5.72 -9.38 2.60
CA MET A 1 -4.86 -8.37 1.91
C MET A 1 -3.63 -8.09 2.73
N ARG A 2 -2.56 -7.80 2.04
CA ARG A 2 -1.32 -7.30 2.64
C ARG A 2 -1.01 -5.93 2.11
N ALA A 3 -0.66 -5.02 3.00
CA ALA A 3 -0.14 -3.72 2.64
C ALA A 3 1.24 -3.56 3.27
N VAL A 4 2.21 -3.17 2.45
CA VAL A 4 3.54 -2.78 2.93
C VAL A 4 3.63 -1.28 2.80
N ILE A 5 3.74 -0.60 3.94
CA ILE A 5 3.70 0.85 4.03
C ILE A 5 5.07 1.37 4.43
N GLN A 6 5.61 2.28 3.65
CA GLN A 6 6.88 2.94 3.95
C GLN A 6 6.68 4.43 4.07
N ALA A 7 7.21 5.02 5.15
CA ALA A 7 7.27 6.47 5.29
C ALA A 7 8.32 7.00 4.32
N VAL A 8 7.96 8.01 3.52
CA VAL A 8 8.84 8.53 2.47
C VAL A 8 8.95 10.05 2.55
N SER A 9 10.11 10.59 2.18
CA SER A 9 10.29 12.01 1.88
C SER A 9 9.94 12.32 0.42
N SER A 10 10.04 11.31 -0.44
CA SER A 10 9.59 11.35 -1.84
C SER A 10 9.41 9.94 -2.37
N ALA A 11 8.51 9.78 -3.31
CA ALA A 11 8.33 8.53 -4.04
C ALA A 11 7.75 8.80 -5.42
N SER A 12 8.02 7.92 -6.36
CA SER A 12 7.45 8.02 -7.70
C SER A 12 7.26 6.63 -8.31
N VAL A 13 6.32 6.55 -9.24
CA VAL A 13 6.13 5.37 -10.08
C VAL A 13 6.05 5.80 -11.53
N ARG A 14 6.78 5.09 -12.38
CA ARG A 14 6.72 5.27 -13.82
C ARG A 14 6.22 3.99 -14.46
N VAL A 15 5.09 4.08 -15.13
CA VAL A 15 4.58 3.01 -15.99
C VAL A 15 5.40 3.02 -17.27
N GLU A 16 5.72 1.85 -17.79
CA GLU A 16 6.52 1.73 -19.02
C GLU A 16 6.00 2.63 -20.13
N GLY A 17 6.88 3.47 -20.68
CA GLY A 17 6.54 4.43 -21.73
C GLY A 17 5.81 5.68 -21.26
N GLY A 18 5.56 5.83 -19.95
CA GLY A 18 4.82 6.95 -19.38
C GLY A 18 5.68 7.94 -18.59
N GLU A 19 5.04 9.03 -18.16
CA GLU A 19 5.64 10.00 -17.28
C GLU A 19 5.57 9.53 -15.81
N PRO A 20 6.54 9.91 -14.96
CA PRO A 20 6.48 9.57 -13.55
C PRO A 20 5.29 10.24 -12.86
N ARG A 21 4.66 9.50 -11.95
CA ARG A 21 3.69 10.02 -10.99
C ARG A 21 4.38 10.08 -9.65
N ALA A 22 4.44 11.25 -9.04
CA ALA A 22 5.29 11.48 -7.88
C ALA A 22 4.53 12.10 -6.72
N ILE A 23 5.01 11.81 -5.51
CA ILE A 23 4.59 12.47 -4.28
C ILE A 23 5.82 13.00 -3.54
N GLY A 24 5.62 14.02 -2.71
CA GLY A 24 6.60 14.45 -1.70
C GLY A 24 6.49 13.59 -0.44
N SER A 25 6.54 14.23 0.72
CA SER A 25 6.40 13.54 2.00
C SER A 25 5.08 12.78 2.09
N GLY A 26 5.14 11.55 2.57
CA GLY A 26 3.96 10.73 2.69
C GLY A 26 4.24 9.26 2.92
N ILE A 27 3.35 8.44 2.40
CA ILE A 27 3.44 6.99 2.50
C ILE A 27 3.40 6.36 1.11
N MET A 28 4.28 5.38 0.90
CA MET A 28 4.25 4.52 -0.27
C MET A 28 3.68 3.18 0.17
N ILE A 29 2.66 2.70 -0.53
CA ILE A 29 1.93 1.48 -0.18
C ILE A 29 2.02 0.49 -1.33
N LEU A 30 2.56 -0.69 -1.05
CA LEU A 30 2.44 -1.86 -1.90
C LEU A 30 1.23 -2.66 -1.43
N LEU A 31 0.27 -2.91 -2.31
CA LEU A 31 -0.98 -3.60 -1.97
C LEU A 31 -1.07 -4.94 -2.69
N GLY A 32 -1.15 -6.02 -1.93
CA GLY A 32 -1.42 -7.36 -2.41
C GLY A 32 -2.81 -7.84 -2.00
N VAL A 33 -3.51 -8.47 -2.92
CA VAL A 33 -4.84 -9.04 -2.68
C VAL A 33 -4.74 -10.56 -2.73
N LYS A 34 -5.31 -11.22 -1.72
CA LYS A 34 -5.34 -12.69 -1.61
C LYS A 34 -6.61 -13.23 -2.26
N ASP A 35 -6.54 -14.42 -2.80
CA ASP A 35 -7.67 -15.07 -3.49
C ASP A 35 -8.91 -15.27 -2.61
N THR A 36 -8.72 -15.32 -1.28
CA THR A 36 -9.81 -15.47 -0.30
C THR A 36 -10.31 -14.13 0.27
N ASP A 37 -9.77 -13.02 -0.18
CA ASP A 37 -10.18 -11.70 0.30
C ASP A 37 -11.55 -11.30 -0.23
N THR A 38 -12.21 -10.41 0.51
CA THR A 38 -13.49 -9.80 0.13
C THR A 38 -13.36 -8.27 0.14
N LEU A 39 -14.21 -7.60 -0.64
CA LEU A 39 -14.10 -6.15 -0.81
C LEU A 39 -14.46 -5.37 0.46
N ASP A 40 -15.23 -5.95 1.37
CA ASP A 40 -15.68 -5.30 2.60
C ASP A 40 -14.54 -4.93 3.57
N ILE A 41 -13.37 -5.58 3.43
CA ILE A 41 -12.20 -5.27 4.26
C ILE A 41 -11.45 -4.01 3.80
N VAL A 42 -11.64 -3.59 2.55
CA VAL A 42 -10.86 -2.53 1.92
C VAL A 42 -11.02 -1.18 2.64
N PRO A 43 -12.24 -0.72 2.99
CA PRO A 43 -12.37 0.57 3.70
C PRO A 43 -11.59 0.61 5.01
N LYS A 44 -11.62 -0.48 5.79
CA LYS A 44 -10.89 -0.57 7.06
C LYS A 44 -9.37 -0.54 6.83
N LEU A 45 -8.89 -1.23 5.80
CA LEU A 45 -7.46 -1.23 5.48
C LEU A 45 -6.99 0.17 5.05
N ALA A 46 -7.75 0.85 4.20
CA ALA A 46 -7.43 2.21 3.77
C ALA A 46 -7.39 3.18 4.95
N ASP A 47 -8.37 3.13 5.84
CA ASP A 47 -8.39 3.94 7.06
C ASP A 47 -7.14 3.67 7.92
N LYS A 48 -6.81 2.41 8.12
CA LYS A 48 -5.63 2.03 8.90
C LYS A 48 -4.35 2.58 8.27
N CYS A 49 -4.18 2.48 6.96
CA CYS A 49 -3.00 2.99 6.26
C CYS A 49 -2.88 4.51 6.39
N ALA A 50 -3.97 5.25 6.15
CA ALA A 50 -3.96 6.71 6.23
C ALA A 50 -3.73 7.21 7.65
N GLY A 51 -4.17 6.45 8.65
CA GLY A 51 -4.10 6.80 10.05
C GLY A 51 -2.92 6.23 10.83
N LEU A 52 -2.03 5.46 10.19
CA LEU A 52 -0.84 4.93 10.87
C LEU A 52 0.01 6.06 11.43
N ARG A 53 0.30 5.98 12.71
CA ARG A 53 1.04 7.02 13.44
C ARG A 53 2.53 6.76 13.37
N ILE A 54 3.10 6.88 12.16
CA ILE A 54 4.48 6.53 11.83
C ILE A 54 5.37 7.73 11.49
N PHE A 55 4.87 8.94 11.74
CA PHE A 55 5.66 10.16 11.59
C PHE A 55 5.94 10.77 12.96
N PRO A 56 7.15 11.33 13.15
CA PRO A 56 7.52 11.88 14.46
C PRO A 56 6.73 13.14 14.79
N ASP A 57 6.39 13.28 16.07
CA ASP A 57 5.85 14.49 16.63
C ASP A 57 6.97 15.47 17.04
N ALA A 58 6.62 16.58 17.69
CA ALA A 58 7.58 17.58 18.14
C ALA A 58 8.61 17.03 19.14
N GLU A 59 8.31 15.91 19.81
CA GLU A 59 9.20 15.25 20.77
C GLU A 59 10.01 14.11 20.12
N GLY A 60 9.87 13.90 18.81
CA GLY A 60 10.56 12.84 18.07
C GLY A 60 9.92 11.45 18.20
N LYS A 61 8.75 11.34 18.80
CA LYS A 61 8.03 10.07 18.95
C LYS A 61 7.12 9.81 17.73
N LEU A 62 7.04 8.58 17.27
CA LEU A 62 6.12 8.17 16.21
C LEU A 62 4.69 8.29 16.70
N ASN A 63 4.02 9.35 16.30
CA ASN A 63 2.73 9.73 16.85
C ASN A 63 1.76 10.38 15.85
N LEU A 64 2.25 10.87 14.72
CA LEU A 64 1.44 11.55 13.73
C LEU A 64 1.26 10.67 12.50
N SER A 65 0.09 10.75 11.89
CA SER A 65 -0.24 10.03 10.67
C SER A 65 -0.06 10.90 9.43
N ALA A 66 -0.06 10.27 8.26
CA ALA A 66 -0.03 10.99 6.99
C ALA A 66 -1.23 11.94 6.86
N ARG A 67 -2.43 11.50 7.27
CA ARG A 67 -3.63 12.36 7.23
C ARG A 67 -3.56 13.52 8.22
N ASP A 68 -2.97 13.32 9.41
CA ASP A 68 -2.76 14.42 10.37
C ASP A 68 -1.89 15.53 9.78
N LEU A 69 -0.88 15.16 9.03
CA LEU A 69 0.10 16.07 8.45
C LEU A 69 -0.29 16.60 7.06
N GLY A 70 -1.40 16.13 6.50
CA GLY A 70 -1.78 16.48 5.13
C GLY A 70 -0.75 15.99 4.10
N TYR A 71 -0.14 14.85 4.35
CA TYR A 71 0.83 14.22 3.45
C TYR A 71 0.11 13.43 2.36
N SER A 72 0.87 12.95 1.39
CA SER A 72 0.37 12.24 0.22
C SER A 72 0.54 10.73 0.34
N ALA A 73 -0.11 9.97 -0.53
CA ALA A 73 0.09 8.53 -0.66
C ALA A 73 0.38 8.18 -2.12
N LEU A 74 1.28 7.21 -2.30
CA LEU A 74 1.51 6.55 -3.57
C LEU A 74 1.18 5.07 -3.41
N VAL A 75 0.24 4.56 -4.20
CA VAL A 75 -0.25 3.18 -4.09
C VAL A 75 0.13 2.40 -5.34
N VAL A 76 0.77 1.26 -5.13
CA VAL A 76 1.19 0.36 -6.22
C VAL A 76 0.65 -1.04 -5.94
N SER A 77 -0.02 -1.63 -6.92
CA SER A 77 -0.47 -3.02 -6.84
C SER A 77 0.75 -3.96 -6.89
N GLN A 78 0.78 -4.94 -5.98
CA GLN A 78 1.92 -5.84 -5.82
C GLN A 78 1.45 -7.25 -5.47
N PHE A 79 1.08 -8.06 -6.47
CA PHE A 79 0.59 -9.43 -6.22
C PHE A 79 1.69 -10.33 -5.63
N THR A 80 2.95 -10.01 -5.90
CA THR A 80 4.09 -10.81 -5.41
C THR A 80 4.24 -10.80 -3.89
N LEU A 81 3.47 -9.93 -3.17
CA LEU A 81 3.39 -10.00 -1.71
C LEU A 81 2.81 -11.36 -1.23
N TYR A 82 2.10 -12.06 -2.11
CA TYR A 82 1.61 -13.41 -1.83
C TYR A 82 2.48 -14.51 -2.46
N GLY A 83 3.72 -14.18 -2.80
CA GLY A 83 4.70 -15.17 -3.22
C GLY A 83 4.99 -16.17 -2.10
N ASP A 84 4.81 -17.45 -2.39
CA ASP A 84 5.12 -18.54 -1.46
C ASP A 84 6.49 -19.11 -1.83
N THR A 85 7.41 -19.05 -0.88
CA THR A 85 8.81 -19.45 -1.07
C THR A 85 9.17 -20.71 -0.28
N LYS A 86 8.17 -21.48 0.17
CA LYS A 86 8.40 -22.66 1.00
C LYS A 86 9.16 -23.78 0.29
N LYS A 87 9.01 -23.87 -1.05
CA LYS A 87 9.63 -24.93 -1.84
C LYS A 87 10.56 -24.33 -2.89
N GLY A 88 11.85 -24.59 -2.77
CA GLY A 88 12.86 -24.19 -3.75
C GLY A 88 12.98 -22.68 -3.91
N TYR A 89 13.51 -22.26 -5.06
CA TYR A 89 13.84 -20.85 -5.33
C TYR A 89 12.80 -20.14 -6.21
N ARG A 90 11.87 -20.89 -6.79
CA ARG A 90 10.81 -20.30 -7.62
C ARG A 90 9.59 -20.03 -6.77
N PRO A 91 9.23 -18.75 -6.54
CA PRO A 91 8.04 -18.45 -5.74
C PRO A 91 6.76 -18.89 -6.46
N SER A 92 5.80 -19.39 -5.69
CA SER A 92 4.46 -19.68 -6.19
C SER A 92 3.54 -18.49 -5.88
N PHE A 93 2.67 -18.14 -6.82
CA PHE A 93 1.72 -17.04 -6.69
C PHE A 93 0.26 -17.52 -6.68
N ILE A 94 0.03 -18.78 -6.34
CA ILE A 94 -1.30 -19.40 -6.33
C ILE A 94 -2.27 -18.64 -5.40
N LYS A 95 -1.76 -18.11 -4.28
CA LYS A 95 -2.58 -17.40 -3.29
C LYS A 95 -2.96 -15.99 -3.70
N ALA A 96 -2.32 -15.41 -4.71
CA ALA A 96 -2.64 -14.07 -5.17
C ALA A 96 -3.97 -14.08 -5.93
N ALA A 97 -4.82 -13.10 -5.64
CA ALA A 97 -6.09 -12.93 -6.34
C ALA A 97 -5.86 -12.62 -7.82
N LYS A 98 -6.78 -13.08 -8.65
CA LYS A 98 -6.84 -12.77 -10.07
C LYS A 98 -7.96 -11.77 -10.34
N PRO A 99 -7.93 -11.07 -11.50
CA PRO A 99 -9.08 -10.29 -11.92
C PRO A 99 -10.36 -11.16 -12.01
N PRO A 100 -11.55 -10.65 -11.68
CA PRO A 100 -11.84 -9.25 -11.36
C PRO A 100 -11.52 -8.81 -9.92
N LEU A 101 -11.44 -9.74 -8.95
CA LEU A 101 -11.27 -9.39 -7.54
C LEU A 101 -10.04 -8.50 -7.29
N SER A 102 -8.91 -8.84 -7.88
CA SER A 102 -7.66 -8.09 -7.68
C SER A 102 -7.76 -6.65 -8.16
N VAL A 103 -8.40 -6.43 -9.31
CA VAL A 103 -8.60 -5.09 -9.88
C VAL A 103 -9.62 -4.30 -9.07
N ASP A 104 -10.76 -4.93 -8.75
CA ASP A 104 -11.84 -4.27 -7.99
C ASP A 104 -11.37 -3.83 -6.61
N ALA A 105 -10.59 -4.68 -5.93
CA ALA A 105 -10.03 -4.36 -4.62
C ALA A 105 -9.04 -3.19 -4.71
N TYR A 106 -8.17 -3.20 -5.70
CA TYR A 106 -7.20 -2.13 -5.91
C TYR A 106 -7.89 -0.78 -6.19
N GLU A 107 -8.86 -0.76 -7.09
CA GLU A 107 -9.61 0.45 -7.42
C GLU A 107 -10.40 0.97 -6.23
N LEU A 108 -11.05 0.09 -5.48
CA LEU A 108 -11.76 0.47 -4.26
C LEU A 108 -10.80 1.04 -3.21
N PHE A 109 -9.63 0.44 -3.05
CA PHE A 109 -8.61 0.94 -2.13
C PHE A 109 -8.18 2.37 -2.48
N LEU A 110 -7.95 2.66 -3.76
CA LEU A 110 -7.62 4.01 -4.20
C LEU A 110 -8.75 5.00 -3.89
N ALA A 111 -9.99 4.62 -4.17
CA ALA A 111 -11.17 5.46 -3.89
C ALA A 111 -11.31 5.72 -2.38
N GLU A 112 -11.10 4.72 -1.55
CA GLU A 112 -11.16 4.86 -0.09
C GLU A 112 -10.02 5.73 0.44
N MET A 113 -8.79 5.57 -0.07
CA MET A 113 -7.67 6.42 0.34
C MET A 113 -7.95 7.91 0.08
N ALA A 114 -8.62 8.23 -1.02
CA ALA A 114 -8.97 9.61 -1.38
C ALA A 114 -9.92 10.29 -0.38
N LYS A 115 -10.59 9.51 0.48
CA LYS A 115 -11.54 10.04 1.49
C LYS A 115 -10.88 10.46 2.80
N HIS A 116 -9.57 10.24 2.98
CA HIS A 116 -8.93 10.34 4.30
C HIS A 116 -8.12 11.61 4.54
N GLY A 117 -8.38 12.70 3.80
CA GLY A 117 -7.76 13.99 4.06
C GLY A 117 -6.29 14.10 3.65
N LEU A 118 -5.82 13.20 2.81
CA LEU A 118 -4.48 13.27 2.23
C LEU A 118 -4.40 14.38 1.21
N LYS A 119 -3.21 14.98 1.06
CA LYS A 119 -2.98 16.04 0.09
C LYS A 119 -3.21 15.54 -1.33
N ASP A 120 -2.72 14.33 -1.64
CA ASP A 120 -2.79 13.74 -2.96
C ASP A 120 -2.68 12.21 -2.84
N VAL A 121 -3.35 11.50 -3.73
CA VAL A 121 -3.22 10.04 -3.85
C VAL A 121 -2.83 9.73 -5.29
N GLN A 122 -1.59 9.34 -5.47
CA GLN A 122 -1.05 8.90 -6.75
C GLN A 122 -1.01 7.37 -6.80
N HIS A 123 -0.96 6.82 -7.98
CA HIS A 123 -0.96 5.36 -8.14
C HIS A 123 -0.27 4.92 -9.44
N GLY A 124 0.15 3.65 -9.45
CA GLY A 124 0.56 2.97 -10.68
C GLY A 124 -0.65 2.44 -11.45
N GLU A 125 -0.40 1.60 -12.42
CA GLU A 125 -1.42 0.90 -13.22
C GLU A 125 -1.38 -0.59 -12.91
N PHE A 126 -2.55 -1.15 -12.63
CA PHE A 126 -2.68 -2.58 -12.36
C PHE A 126 -2.19 -3.40 -13.55
N GLY A 127 -1.31 -4.36 -13.28
CA GLY A 127 -0.80 -5.29 -14.29
C GLY A 127 0.29 -4.74 -15.21
N ALA A 128 0.63 -3.46 -15.09
CA ALA A 128 1.68 -2.85 -15.91
C ALA A 128 3.07 -3.11 -15.35
N HIS A 129 4.07 -3.07 -16.23
CA HIS A 129 5.47 -3.01 -15.80
C HIS A 129 5.79 -1.59 -15.32
N MET A 130 6.31 -1.47 -14.10
CA MET A 130 6.54 -0.19 -13.45
C MET A 130 7.92 -0.13 -12.82
N GLN A 131 8.47 1.08 -12.77
CA GLN A 131 9.64 1.40 -11.96
C GLN A 131 9.21 2.25 -10.79
N VAL A 132 9.49 1.78 -9.58
CA VAL A 132 9.12 2.46 -8.34
C VAL A 132 10.38 2.99 -7.68
N SER A 133 10.40 4.29 -7.40
CA SER A 133 11.52 4.96 -6.73
C SER A 133 11.01 5.59 -5.45
N LEU A 134 11.80 5.50 -4.38
CA LEU A 134 11.43 6.13 -3.12
C LEU A 134 12.63 6.43 -2.25
N VAL A 135 12.47 7.38 -1.35
CA VAL A 135 13.39 7.60 -0.23
C VAL A 135 12.63 7.23 1.03
N ASN A 136 13.01 6.11 1.64
CA ASN A 136 12.39 5.65 2.89
C ASN A 136 12.97 6.44 4.05
N GLU A 137 12.13 7.30 4.62
CA GLU A 137 12.52 8.21 5.70
C GLU A 137 12.39 7.52 7.05
N GLY A 138 13.53 7.39 7.71
CA GLY A 138 13.57 6.75 9.02
C GLY A 138 14.73 5.76 9.18
N PRO A 139 14.81 4.60 8.53
CA PRO A 139 13.75 3.98 7.73
C PRO A 139 12.55 3.52 8.56
N CYS A 140 11.38 3.52 7.94
CA CYS A 140 10.15 3.05 8.57
C CYS A 140 9.34 2.25 7.55
N THR A 141 9.14 0.97 7.84
CA THR A 141 8.39 0.04 6.99
C THR A 141 7.46 -0.78 7.87
N ILE A 142 6.17 -0.74 7.58
CA ILE A 142 5.14 -1.44 8.34
C ILE A 142 4.40 -2.40 7.42
N ILE A 143 4.13 -3.60 7.89
CA ILE A 143 3.33 -4.59 7.18
C ILE A 143 2.00 -4.75 7.88
N ILE A 144 0.91 -4.61 7.14
CA ILE A 144 -0.44 -4.93 7.62
C ILE A 144 -0.92 -6.13 6.84
N ASP A 145 -1.35 -7.17 7.56
CA ASP A 145 -2.01 -8.35 6.98
C ASP A 145 -3.42 -8.43 7.57
N THR A 146 -4.45 -8.32 6.72
CA THR A 146 -5.83 -8.34 7.19
C THR A 146 -6.27 -9.69 7.74
N ASP A 147 -5.55 -10.77 7.43
CA ASP A 147 -5.83 -12.08 8.01
C ASP A 147 -5.63 -12.07 9.53
N GLU A 148 -4.75 -11.20 10.04
CA GLU A 148 -4.55 -11.04 11.49
C GLU A 148 -5.75 -10.43 12.21
N TRP A 149 -6.68 -9.82 11.47
CA TRP A 149 -7.90 -9.23 12.03
C TRP A 149 -9.04 -10.22 12.18
N LYS A 150 -8.89 -11.43 11.64
CA LYS A 150 -9.92 -12.47 11.74
C LYS A 150 -9.97 -12.98 13.16
N LYS A 151 -11.21 -13.13 13.68
CA LYS A 151 -11.39 -13.71 15.01
C LYS A 151 -10.95 -15.18 14.98
N LYS A 152 -10.19 -15.58 15.96
CA LYS A 152 -9.93 -17.01 16.22
C LYS A 152 -11.22 -17.64 16.73
N GLU A 153 -11.63 -18.68 16.07
CA GLU A 153 -12.72 -19.53 16.55
C GLU A 153 -12.19 -20.48 17.63
#